data_b9d91bcbe339d1a979cfeb2af07811df
#
_entry.id   b9d91bcbe339d1a979cfeb2af07811df
#
_cell.length_a   1.000
_cell.length_b   1.000
_cell.length_c   1.000
_cell.angle_alpha   90.00
_cell.angle_beta   90.00
_cell.angle_gamma   90.00
#
_symmetry.space_group_name_H-M   'P 1'
#
loop_
_entity.id
_entity.type
_entity.pdbx_description
1 polymer ?
#
loop_
_entity_poly.entity_id
_entity_poly.type
_entity_poly.pdbx_seq_one_letter_code
_entity_poly.pdbx_strand_id
1 'polypeptide(L)' 'MEPEHFRLMINCAEICQSCTNFLLGGSTFTEEICNVCADICEACALSCEMIGDMEDCVRICRECSVSCRNIAQAANA' A
#
# COMPACT_ATOMS: atom_id res chain seq x y z
N MET A 1 -14.45 0.11 -15.47
CA MET A 1 -13.47 -0.40 -14.49
C MET A 1 -14.04 -1.66 -13.82
N GLU A 2 -13.23 -2.70 -13.73
CA GLU A 2 -13.68 -3.95 -13.12
C GLU A 2 -13.93 -3.76 -11.63
N PRO A 3 -14.99 -4.40 -11.08
CA PRO A 3 -15.28 -4.28 -9.65
C PRO A 3 -14.13 -4.69 -8.74
N GLU A 4 -13.39 -5.72 -9.10
CA GLU A 4 -12.25 -6.18 -8.30
C GLU A 4 -11.15 -5.13 -8.23
N HIS A 5 -10.85 -4.49 -9.37
CA HIS A 5 -9.86 -3.43 -9.40
C HIS A 5 -10.29 -2.23 -8.55
N PHE A 6 -11.56 -1.85 -8.65
CA PHE A 6 -12.11 -0.75 -7.88
C PHE A 6 -12.01 -1.03 -6.37
N ARG A 7 -12.35 -2.25 -5.95
CA ARG A 7 -12.22 -2.66 -4.54
C ARG A 7 -10.77 -2.62 -4.07
N LEU A 8 -9.86 -3.05 -4.93
CA LEU A 8 -8.44 -3.05 -4.60
C LEU A 8 -7.92 -1.62 -4.42
N MET A 9 -8.35 -0.70 -5.26
CA MET A 9 -7.99 0.71 -5.12
C MET A 9 -8.51 1.30 -3.80
N ILE A 10 -9.75 0.98 -3.43
CA ILE A 10 -10.33 1.42 -2.15
C ILE A 10 -9.54 0.84 -0.99
N ASN A 11 -9.23 -0.46 -1.04
CA ASN A 11 -8.45 -1.11 0.00
C ASN A 11 -7.06 -0.49 0.13
N CYS A 12 -6.44 -0.16 -0.98
CA CYS A 12 -5.14 0.49 -0.98
C CYS A 12 -5.22 1.86 -0.27
N ALA A 13 -6.23 2.66 -0.59
CA ALA A 13 -6.42 3.95 0.04
C ALA A 13 -6.66 3.82 1.56
N GLU A 14 -7.50 2.88 1.95
CA GLU A 14 -7.82 2.65 3.36
C GLU A 14 -6.60 2.17 4.14
N ILE A 15 -5.84 1.23 3.61
CA ILE A 15 -4.69 0.69 4.34
C ILE A 15 -3.58 1.75 4.45
N CYS A 16 -3.40 2.57 3.42
CA CYS A 16 -2.43 3.65 3.48
C CYS A 16 -2.80 4.66 4.57
N GLN A 17 -4.08 5.01 4.68
CA GLN A 17 -4.56 5.90 5.73
C GLN A 17 -4.36 5.28 7.11
N SER A 18 -4.72 4.01 7.28
CA SER A 18 -4.56 3.29 8.54
C SER A 18 -3.08 3.17 8.91
N CYS A 19 -2.23 2.87 7.95
CA CYS A 19 -0.79 2.78 8.17
C CYS A 19 -0.24 4.10 8.70
N THR A 20 -0.65 5.22 8.11
CA THR A 20 -0.26 6.55 8.56
C THR A 20 -0.70 6.79 10.00
N ASN A 21 -1.94 6.45 10.32
CA ASN A 21 -2.46 6.62 11.68
C ASN A 21 -1.69 5.78 12.70
N PHE A 22 -1.34 4.55 12.35
CA PHE A 22 -0.55 3.68 13.21
C PHE A 22 0.85 4.24 13.46
N LEU A 23 1.47 4.78 12.41
CA LEU A 23 2.80 5.40 12.52
C LEU A 23 2.77 6.62 13.45
N LEU A 24 1.78 7.49 13.26
CA LEU A 24 1.63 8.69 14.08
C LEU A 24 1.35 8.37 15.54
N GLY A 25 0.64 7.27 15.78
CA GLY A 25 0.32 6.84 17.14
C GLY A 25 1.42 6.04 17.82
N GLY A 26 2.51 5.74 17.12
CA GLY A 26 3.62 4.95 17.68
C GLY A 26 3.23 3.51 18.02
N SER A 27 2.40 2.91 17.17
CA SER A 27 1.87 1.57 17.42
C SER A 27 2.96 0.50 17.42
N THR A 28 2.80 -0.50 18.29
CA THR A 28 3.65 -1.69 18.30
C THR A 28 3.38 -2.60 17.09
N PHE A 29 2.30 -2.35 16.36
CA PHE A 29 1.93 -3.12 15.18
C PHE A 29 2.38 -2.47 13.86
N THR A 30 3.28 -1.50 13.94
CA THR A 30 3.77 -0.77 12.77
C THR A 30 4.34 -1.70 11.70
N GLU A 31 5.16 -2.68 12.09
CA GLU A 31 5.73 -3.63 11.14
C GLU A 31 4.65 -4.40 10.39
N GLU A 32 3.68 -4.95 11.13
CA GLU A 32 2.61 -5.74 10.55
C GLU A 32 1.74 -4.93 9.60
N ILE A 33 1.33 -3.74 10.01
CA ILE A 33 0.45 -2.90 9.18
C ILE A 33 1.19 -2.41 7.94
N CYS A 34 2.48 -2.08 8.06
CA CYS A 34 3.26 -1.64 6.91
C CYS A 34 3.50 -2.76 5.92
N ASN A 35 3.69 -4.00 6.38
CA ASN A 35 3.81 -5.15 5.47
C ASN A 35 2.50 -5.40 4.72
N VAL A 36 1.37 -5.35 5.41
CA VAL A 36 0.06 -5.50 4.77
C VAL A 36 -0.18 -4.37 3.76
N CYS A 37 0.15 -3.15 4.13
CA CYS A 37 0.04 -2.00 3.24
C CYS A 37 0.86 -2.21 1.98
N ALA A 38 2.10 -2.66 2.13
CA ALA A 38 2.97 -2.93 0.99
C ALA A 38 2.38 -4.01 0.08
N ASP A 39 1.86 -5.10 0.64
CA ASP A 39 1.26 -6.18 -0.14
C ASP A 39 0.06 -5.68 -0.95
N ILE A 40 -0.80 -4.90 -0.33
CA ILE A 40 -1.98 -4.35 -1.01
C ILE A 40 -1.57 -3.36 -2.09
N CYS A 41 -0.58 -2.50 -1.81
CA CYS A 41 -0.09 -1.55 -2.80
C CYS A 41 0.54 -2.25 -4.00
N GLU A 42 1.29 -3.32 -3.79
CA GLU A 42 1.86 -4.11 -4.88
C GLU A 42 0.76 -4.75 -5.73
N ALA A 43 -0.26 -5.33 -5.09
CA ALA A 43 -1.39 -5.92 -5.81
C ALA A 43 -2.13 -4.87 -6.63
N CYS A 44 -2.33 -3.68 -6.06
CA CYS A 44 -2.97 -2.57 -6.76
C CYS A 44 -2.14 -2.13 -7.97
N ALA A 45 -0.82 -2.03 -7.82
CA ALA A 45 0.06 -1.66 -8.92
C ALA A 45 -0.03 -2.66 -10.06
N LEU A 46 0.00 -3.96 -9.76
CA LEU A 46 -0.11 -5.00 -10.78
C LEU A 46 -1.47 -4.94 -11.49
N SER A 47 -2.54 -4.71 -10.75
CA SER A 47 -3.87 -4.58 -11.33
C SER A 47 -3.95 -3.37 -12.25
N CYS A 48 -3.37 -2.25 -11.85
CA CYS A 48 -3.32 -1.05 -12.69
C CYS A 48 -2.51 -1.28 -13.97
N GLU A 49 -1.39 -2.01 -13.88
CA GLU A 49 -0.60 -2.35 -15.05
C GLU A 49 -1.39 -3.19 -16.05
N MET A 50 -2.16 -4.15 -15.56
CA MET A 50 -2.96 -5.03 -16.42
C MET A 50 -4.06 -4.29 -17.17
N ILE A 51 -4.62 -3.25 -16.55
CA ILE A 51 -5.67 -2.44 -17.19
C ILE A 51 -5.07 -1.51 -18.24
N GLY A 52 -3.88 -0.98 -17.99
CA GLY A 52 -3.24 -0.01 -18.86
C GLY A 52 -3.72 1.41 -18.60
N ASP A 53 -3.02 2.39 -19.15
CA ASP A 53 -3.35 3.82 -19.04
C ASP A 53 -3.51 4.34 -17.61
N MET A 54 -2.88 3.67 -16.63
CA MET A 54 -2.94 4.07 -15.22
C MET A 54 -1.52 4.21 -14.65
N GLU A 55 -0.65 4.82 -15.43
CA GLU A 55 0.78 4.92 -15.10
C GLU A 55 1.02 5.64 -13.76
N ASP A 56 0.28 6.71 -13.50
CA ASP A 56 0.43 7.45 -12.25
C ASP A 56 0.02 6.60 -11.05
N CYS A 57 -1.05 5.84 -11.17
CA CYS A 57 -1.51 4.93 -10.13
C CYS A 57 -0.45 3.86 -9.85
N VAL A 58 0.10 3.25 -10.90
CA VAL A 58 1.15 2.24 -10.78
C VAL A 58 2.35 2.81 -10.03
N ARG A 59 2.81 3.99 -10.45
CA ARG A 59 3.97 4.64 -9.85
C ARG A 59 3.75 4.92 -8.36
N ILE A 60 2.60 5.51 -8.03
CA ILE A 60 2.28 5.89 -6.65
C ILE A 60 2.17 4.63 -5.77
N CYS A 61 1.52 3.58 -6.26
CA CYS A 61 1.40 2.33 -5.51
C CYS A 61 2.75 1.68 -5.28
N ARG A 62 3.65 1.70 -6.27
CA ARG A 62 4.98 1.13 -6.11
C ARG A 62 5.82 1.93 -5.12
N GLU A 63 5.75 3.24 -5.19
CA GLU A 63 6.46 4.10 -4.23
C GLU A 63 5.97 3.87 -2.80
N CYS A 64 4.66 3.75 -2.63
CA CYS A 64 4.06 3.46 -1.32
C CYS A 64 4.54 2.10 -0.80
N SER A 65 4.53 1.09 -1.66
CA SER A 65 5.00 -0.27 -1.32
C SER A 65 6.44 -0.24 -0.82
N VAL A 66 7.34 0.43 -1.54
CA VAL A 66 8.75 0.53 -1.15
C VAL A 66 8.89 1.25 0.19
N SER A 67 8.19 2.36 0.37
CA SER A 67 8.23 3.12 1.62
C SER A 67 7.73 2.27 2.80
N CYS A 68 6.64 1.53 2.62
CA CYS A 68 6.10 0.67 3.67
C CYS A 68 7.08 -0.45 4.03
N ARG A 69 7.74 -1.05 3.05
CA ARG A 69 8.75 -2.09 3.31
C ARG A 69 9.91 -1.52 4.10
N ASN A 70 10.38 -0.33 3.74
CA ASN A 70 11.50 0.31 4.42
C ASN A 70 11.14 0.61 5.88
N ILE A 71 9.94 1.11 6.13
CA ILE A 71 9.47 1.39 7.49
C ILE A 71 9.34 0.10 8.31
N ALA A 72 8.80 -0.95 7.71
CA ALA A 72 8.66 -2.24 8.37
C ALA A 72 10.02 -2.81 8.77
N GLN A 73 11.02 -2.71 7.89
CA GLN A 73 12.37 -3.17 8.20
C GLN A 73 13.00 -2.35 9.31
N ALA A 74 12.82 -1.04 9.31
CA ALA A 74 13.33 -0.16 10.35
C ALA A 74 12.68 -0.46 11.71
N ALA A 75 11.37 -0.76 11.71
CA ALA A 75 10.65 -1.10 12.94
C ALA A 75 11.11 -2.42 13.53
N ASN A 76 11.62 -3.32 12.69
CA ASN A 76 12.09 -4.64 13.10
C ASN A 76 13.58 -4.65 13.49
N ALA A 77 14.26 -3.56 13.32
CA ALA A 77 15.70 -3.47 13.61
C ALA A 77 16.01 -3.33 15.09
#